data_b12317781f167f1008a91704f6ad45b4
#
_entry.id   b12317781f167f1008a91704f6ad45b4
#
_cell.length_a   1.000
_cell.length_b   1.000
_cell.length_c   1.000
_cell.angle_alpha   90.00
_cell.angle_beta   90.00
_cell.angle_gamma   90.00
#
_symmetry.space_group_name_H-M   'P 1'
#
loop_
_entity.id
_entity.type
_entity.pdbx_description
1 polymer ?
#
loop_
_entity_poly.entity_id
_entity_poly.type
_entity_poly.pdbx_seq_one_letter_code
_entity_poly.pdbx_strand_id
1 'polypeptide(L)'
;MEKKKLVIIGNGMVGQRFLEQLVARTDEYEITTYCEEPRPAYDRVQLTSFFDGKSAADLNVVPERFFQQHAMTLRLNDSVQSIDAARKVVHPARYRDVPYDKLVIATGSYPFVPPVSGKDRRDIFVYRTIEDLEVITAKAARAKVGVVVGGGLLGLEAAKALQNLGLETHIVEF
;
A
#
# COMPACT_ATOMS: atom_id res chain seq x y z
N MET A 1 16.14 -15.34 27.28
CA MET A 1 16.95 -14.31 26.62
C MET A 1 16.01 -13.22 26.15
N GLU A 2 16.43 -11.97 26.22
CA GLU A 2 15.65 -10.84 25.67
C GLU A 2 15.59 -10.97 24.14
N LYS A 3 14.40 -10.79 23.55
CA LYS A 3 14.23 -10.87 22.10
C LYS A 3 14.88 -9.66 21.42
N LYS A 4 15.46 -9.86 20.24
CA LYS A 4 15.99 -8.77 19.42
C LYS A 4 14.85 -7.96 18.81
N LYS A 5 15.00 -6.66 18.78
CA LYS A 5 14.01 -5.75 18.18
C LYS A 5 14.16 -5.73 16.67
N LEU A 6 13.14 -6.19 15.96
CA LEU A 6 13.05 -6.11 14.51
C LEU A 6 11.99 -5.09 14.12
N VAL A 7 12.41 -4.07 13.39
CA VAL A 7 11.49 -3.10 12.79
C VAL A 7 11.36 -3.38 11.29
N ILE A 8 10.12 -3.35 10.81
CA ILE A 8 9.80 -3.50 9.39
C ILE A 8 9.06 -2.25 8.93
N ILE A 9 9.58 -1.60 7.90
CA ILE A 9 8.96 -0.42 7.29
C ILE A 9 8.27 -0.86 6.00
N GLY A 10 6.95 -0.85 6.00
CA GLY A 10 6.10 -1.29 4.91
C GLY A 10 5.42 -2.64 5.17
N ASN A 11 4.09 -2.63 5.17
CA ASN A 11 3.27 -3.84 5.20
C ASN A 11 2.50 -3.99 3.89
N GLY A 12 3.23 -3.99 2.78
CA GLY A 12 2.71 -4.44 1.49
C GLY A 12 2.91 -5.95 1.30
N MET A 13 2.66 -6.45 0.10
CA MET A 13 2.77 -7.89 -0.23
C MET A 13 4.14 -8.46 0.14
N VAL A 14 5.23 -7.73 -0.11
CA VAL A 14 6.60 -8.17 0.20
C VAL A 14 6.84 -8.20 1.71
N GLY A 15 6.48 -7.13 2.42
CA GLY A 15 6.63 -7.05 3.88
C GLY A 15 5.82 -8.13 4.59
N GLN A 16 4.59 -8.37 4.15
CA GLN A 16 3.74 -9.43 4.68
C GLN A 16 4.34 -10.82 4.42
N ARG A 17 4.78 -11.09 3.19
CA ARG A 17 5.40 -12.37 2.86
C ARG A 17 6.68 -12.63 3.64
N PHE A 18 7.48 -11.58 3.86
CA PHE A 18 8.65 -11.67 4.73
C PHE A 18 8.27 -12.06 6.16
N LEU A 19 7.25 -11.42 6.74
CA LEU A 19 6.76 -11.76 8.09
C LEU A 19 6.32 -13.21 8.20
N GLU A 20 5.52 -13.71 7.27
CA GLU A 20 5.06 -15.11 7.24
C GLU A 20 6.23 -16.10 7.22
N GLN A 21 7.24 -15.82 6.39
CA GLN A 21 8.41 -16.67 6.31
C GLN A 21 9.31 -16.58 7.54
N LEU A 22 9.36 -15.42 8.18
CA LEU A 22 10.16 -15.22 9.38
C LEU A 22 9.57 -15.97 10.57
N VAL A 23 8.28 -15.76 10.86
CA VAL A 23 7.63 -16.39 12.03
C VAL A 23 7.53 -17.91 11.92
N ALA A 24 7.56 -18.45 10.71
CA ALA A 24 7.63 -19.88 10.48
C ALA A 24 9.02 -20.50 10.81
N ARG A 25 10.06 -19.68 10.97
CA ARG A 25 11.45 -20.12 11.14
C ARG A 25 12.07 -19.77 12.48
N THR A 26 11.63 -18.69 13.12
CA THR A 26 12.22 -18.20 14.36
C THR A 26 11.24 -17.37 15.18
N ASP A 27 11.41 -17.38 16.47
CA ASP A 27 10.68 -16.56 17.44
C ASP A 27 11.61 -15.60 18.23
N GLU A 28 12.85 -15.41 17.74
CA GLU A 28 13.89 -14.61 18.40
C GLU A 28 13.59 -13.11 18.42
N TYR A 29 12.59 -12.64 17.67
CA TYR A 29 12.34 -11.22 17.47
C TYR A 29 11.08 -10.71 18.17
N GLU A 30 11.21 -9.53 18.76
CA GLU A 30 10.10 -8.62 19.03
C GLU A 30 9.86 -7.77 17.78
N ILE A 31 8.71 -7.95 17.10
CA ILE A 31 8.49 -7.41 15.76
C ILE A 31 7.53 -6.23 15.83
N THR A 32 7.95 -5.09 15.27
CA THR A 32 7.10 -3.93 15.00
C THR A 32 7.11 -3.63 13.52
N THR A 33 5.92 -3.56 12.90
CA THR A 33 5.72 -3.25 11.49
C THR A 33 4.98 -1.93 11.33
N TYR A 34 5.50 -1.04 10.50
CA TYR A 34 4.88 0.23 10.15
C TYR A 34 4.24 0.17 8.76
N CYS A 35 3.03 0.69 8.66
CA CYS A 35 2.29 0.80 7.40
C CYS A 35 1.67 2.20 7.30
N GLU A 36 1.93 2.90 6.19
CA GLU A 36 1.33 4.22 5.95
C GLU A 36 -0.16 4.14 5.63
N GLU A 37 -0.61 3.01 5.10
CA GLU A 37 -2.01 2.78 4.75
C GLU A 37 -2.87 2.41 5.97
N PRO A 38 -4.20 2.62 5.90
CA PRO A 38 -5.12 2.36 7.01
C PRO A 38 -5.44 0.88 7.21
N ARG A 39 -4.88 0.00 6.38
CA ARG A 39 -5.18 -1.43 6.36
C ARG A 39 -3.92 -2.28 6.25
N PRO A 40 -3.97 -3.55 6.68
CA PRO A 40 -2.87 -4.49 6.48
C PRO A 40 -2.73 -4.85 5.00
N ALA A 41 -1.68 -5.62 4.68
CA ALA A 41 -1.36 -6.03 3.31
C ALA A 41 -2.54 -6.65 2.57
N TYR A 42 -2.72 -6.25 1.33
CA TYR A 42 -3.71 -6.79 0.39
C TYR A 42 -3.06 -7.07 -0.98
N ASP A 43 -3.75 -7.85 -1.80
CA ASP A 43 -3.28 -8.22 -3.13
C ASP A 43 -3.39 -7.06 -4.12
N ARG A 44 -2.27 -6.38 -4.34
CA ARG A 44 -2.20 -5.25 -5.28
C ARG A 44 -2.26 -5.68 -6.74
N VAL A 45 -1.97 -6.94 -7.04
CA VAL A 45 -2.08 -7.46 -8.41
C VAL A 45 -3.54 -7.59 -8.81
N GLN A 46 -4.42 -7.81 -7.82
CA GLN A 46 -5.86 -7.92 -8.05
C GLN A 46 -6.63 -6.62 -7.82
N LEU A 47 -5.98 -5.46 -7.71
CA LEU A 47 -6.67 -4.19 -7.47
C LEU A 47 -7.79 -3.92 -8.48
N THR A 48 -7.60 -4.25 -9.75
CA THR A 48 -8.62 -4.07 -10.79
C THR A 48 -9.94 -4.77 -10.47
N SER A 49 -9.89 -5.91 -9.75
CA SER A 49 -11.09 -6.65 -9.38
C SER A 49 -12.00 -5.93 -8.38
N PHE A 50 -11.51 -4.86 -7.75
CA PHE A 50 -12.34 -3.95 -6.94
C PHE A 50 -13.45 -3.29 -7.78
N PHE A 51 -13.17 -2.96 -9.04
CA PHE A 51 -14.15 -2.41 -9.96
C PHE A 51 -15.12 -3.46 -10.52
N ASP A 52 -14.79 -4.74 -10.33
CA ASP A 52 -15.67 -5.89 -10.68
C ASP A 52 -16.51 -6.34 -9.47
N GLY A 53 -16.56 -5.52 -8.40
CA GLY A 53 -17.41 -5.73 -7.23
C GLY A 53 -16.73 -6.44 -6.05
N LYS A 54 -15.43 -6.74 -6.10
CA LYS A 54 -14.72 -7.20 -4.90
C LYS A 54 -14.60 -6.07 -3.88
N SER A 55 -14.78 -6.41 -2.63
CA SER A 55 -14.52 -5.51 -1.51
C SER A 55 -13.03 -5.45 -1.14
N ALA A 56 -12.64 -4.46 -0.35
CA ALA A 56 -11.31 -4.41 0.23
C ALA A 56 -10.97 -5.66 1.08
N ALA A 57 -11.98 -6.27 1.70
CA ALA A 57 -11.81 -7.49 2.49
C ALA A 57 -11.47 -8.70 1.61
N ASP A 58 -12.02 -8.78 0.40
CA ASP A 58 -11.75 -9.86 -0.55
C ASP A 58 -10.31 -9.81 -1.11
N LEU A 59 -9.67 -8.65 -1.03
CA LEU A 59 -8.29 -8.45 -1.44
C LEU A 59 -7.29 -8.71 -0.30
N ASN A 60 -7.74 -8.85 0.93
CA ASN A 60 -6.87 -9.04 2.08
C ASN A 60 -6.06 -10.33 1.96
N VAL A 61 -4.74 -10.24 2.09
CA VAL A 61 -3.82 -11.39 2.08
C VAL A 61 -3.32 -11.76 3.48
N VAL A 62 -3.68 -10.96 4.49
CA VAL A 62 -3.26 -11.20 5.86
C VAL A 62 -4.23 -12.16 6.53
N PRO A 63 -3.76 -13.31 7.04
CA PRO A 63 -4.61 -14.22 7.81
C PRO A 63 -5.24 -13.53 9.02
N GLU A 64 -6.48 -13.89 9.34
CA GLU A 64 -7.16 -13.35 10.51
C GLU A 64 -6.32 -13.55 11.77
N ARG A 65 -6.15 -12.50 12.58
CA ARG A 65 -5.37 -12.50 13.83
C ARG A 65 -3.88 -12.80 13.67
N PHE A 66 -3.32 -12.78 12.46
CA PHE A 66 -1.92 -13.10 12.22
C PHE A 66 -0.96 -12.34 13.16
N PHE A 67 -1.10 -11.03 13.25
CA PHE A 67 -0.25 -10.21 14.13
C PHE A 67 -0.43 -10.54 15.61
N GLN A 68 -1.65 -10.83 16.04
CA GLN A 68 -1.96 -11.21 17.43
C GLN A 68 -1.40 -12.58 17.78
N GLN A 69 -1.58 -13.56 16.90
CA GLN A 69 -1.09 -14.94 17.11
C GLN A 69 0.42 -15.01 17.27
N HIS A 70 1.13 -14.12 16.60
CA HIS A 70 2.60 -14.05 16.67
C HIS A 70 3.13 -12.96 17.59
N ALA A 71 2.25 -12.34 18.40
CA ALA A 71 2.61 -11.27 19.34
C ALA A 71 3.39 -10.11 18.67
N MET A 72 3.01 -9.77 17.43
CA MET A 72 3.63 -8.69 16.66
C MET A 72 2.81 -7.40 16.77
N THR A 73 3.49 -6.27 16.69
CA THR A 73 2.86 -4.97 16.63
C THR A 73 2.75 -4.49 15.17
N LEU A 74 1.51 -4.24 14.70
CA LEU A 74 1.25 -3.56 13.43
C LEU A 74 0.78 -2.13 13.71
N ARG A 75 1.47 -1.14 13.13
CA ARG A 75 1.15 0.29 13.19
C ARG A 75 0.61 0.74 11.84
N LEU A 76 -0.71 0.85 11.73
CA LEU A 76 -1.41 1.36 10.55
C LEU A 76 -1.51 2.88 10.60
N ASN A 77 -1.65 3.52 9.43
CA ASN A 77 -1.65 4.97 9.28
C ASN A 77 -0.43 5.67 9.89
N ASP A 78 0.71 4.98 9.91
CA ASP A 78 1.92 5.52 10.50
C ASP A 78 3.12 5.27 9.60
N SER A 79 3.54 6.30 8.90
CA SER A 79 4.72 6.27 8.04
C SER A 79 5.99 6.56 8.85
N VAL A 80 7.06 5.86 8.56
CA VAL A 80 8.39 6.19 9.08
C VAL A 80 8.95 7.37 8.29
N GLN A 81 9.26 8.46 8.99
CA GLN A 81 9.73 9.71 8.37
C GLN A 81 11.23 9.72 8.13
N SER A 82 11.99 9.10 9.03
CA SER A 82 13.44 9.01 8.90
C SER A 82 14.02 7.84 9.68
N ILE A 83 15.27 7.50 9.38
CA ILE A 83 16.04 6.44 10.00
C ILE A 83 17.38 7.03 10.43
N ASP A 84 17.69 6.96 11.72
CA ASP A 84 19.03 7.18 12.23
C ASP A 84 19.77 5.82 12.30
N ALA A 85 20.52 5.53 11.26
CA ALA A 85 21.24 4.27 11.14
C ALA A 85 22.40 4.14 12.14
N ALA A 86 23.00 5.26 12.53
CA ALA A 86 24.12 5.28 13.49
C ALA A 86 23.64 4.92 14.91
N ARG A 87 22.49 5.46 15.31
CA ARG A 87 21.85 5.19 16.60
C ARG A 87 20.92 3.98 16.55
N LYS A 88 20.66 3.42 15.37
CA LYS A 88 19.67 2.36 15.13
C LYS A 88 18.28 2.72 15.65
N VAL A 89 17.75 3.84 15.21
CA VAL A 89 16.45 4.36 15.61
C VAL A 89 15.63 4.71 14.36
N VAL A 90 14.35 4.37 14.37
CA VAL A 90 13.37 4.88 13.38
C VAL A 90 12.49 5.94 14.02
N HIS A 91 12.13 6.94 13.21
CA HIS A 91 11.28 8.07 13.60
C HIS A 91 9.93 7.98 12.86
N PRO A 92 8.90 7.37 13.47
CA PRO A 92 7.57 7.31 12.89
C PRO A 92 6.85 8.66 13.02
N ALA A 93 5.83 8.89 12.18
CA ALA A 93 5.09 10.15 12.17
C ALA A 93 4.20 10.34 13.42
N ARG A 94 3.68 9.25 13.99
CA ARG A 94 2.64 9.31 15.04
C ARG A 94 3.08 8.80 16.39
N TYR A 95 4.11 7.97 16.45
CA TYR A 95 4.57 7.34 17.69
C TYR A 95 5.96 7.83 18.06
N ARG A 96 6.41 7.41 19.25
CA ARG A 96 7.76 7.71 19.72
C ARG A 96 8.80 6.99 18.87
N ASP A 97 10.00 7.53 18.87
CA ASP A 97 11.19 6.90 18.31
C ASP A 97 11.34 5.46 18.78
N VAL A 98 11.66 4.55 17.86
CA VAL A 98 11.78 3.13 18.15
C VAL A 98 13.18 2.64 17.82
N PRO A 99 13.92 2.15 18.83
CA PRO A 99 15.20 1.52 18.59
C PRO A 99 15.02 0.15 17.95
N TYR A 100 16.00 -0.25 17.13
CA TYR A 100 16.01 -1.58 16.50
C TYR A 100 17.39 -2.25 16.56
N ASP A 101 17.41 -3.57 16.60
CA ASP A 101 18.61 -4.39 16.37
C ASP A 101 18.75 -4.72 14.87
N LYS A 102 17.61 -4.99 14.22
CA LYS A 102 17.49 -5.27 12.78
C LYS A 102 16.40 -4.42 12.17
N LEU A 103 16.61 -4.00 10.93
CA LEU A 103 15.67 -3.21 10.15
C LEU A 103 15.45 -3.84 8.79
N VAL A 104 14.19 -3.94 8.38
CA VAL A 104 13.79 -4.34 7.03
C VAL A 104 13.02 -3.18 6.40
N ILE A 105 13.39 -2.79 5.19
CA ILE A 105 12.73 -1.75 4.42
C ILE A 105 12.02 -2.43 3.26
N ALA A 106 10.69 -2.39 3.27
CA ALA A 106 9.79 -2.99 2.29
C ALA A 106 8.69 -2.00 1.85
N THR A 107 9.06 -0.74 1.68
CA THR A 107 8.16 0.39 1.43
C THR A 107 7.49 0.37 0.05
N GLY A 108 7.99 -0.45 -0.88
CA GLY A 108 7.47 -0.49 -2.25
C GLY A 108 7.87 0.75 -3.06
N SER A 109 6.90 1.27 -3.82
CA SER A 109 7.12 2.43 -4.71
C SER A 109 5.90 3.34 -4.71
N TYR A 110 6.07 4.58 -5.14
CA TYR A 110 5.00 5.51 -5.42
C TYR A 110 4.73 5.61 -6.93
N PRO A 111 3.51 5.97 -7.35
CA PRO A 111 3.22 6.23 -8.75
C PRO A 111 4.05 7.40 -9.26
N PHE A 112 4.64 7.24 -10.43
CA PHE A 112 5.28 8.37 -11.11
C PHE A 112 4.20 9.23 -11.77
N VAL A 113 4.12 10.49 -11.38
CA VAL A 113 3.26 11.48 -12.03
C VAL A 113 4.15 12.38 -12.88
N PRO A 114 3.99 12.36 -14.21
CA PRO A 114 4.83 13.19 -15.08
C PRO A 114 4.68 14.69 -14.75
N PRO A 115 5.75 15.50 -14.88
CA PRO A 115 5.71 16.91 -14.57
C PRO A 115 5.05 17.73 -15.69
N VAL A 116 3.79 17.39 -16.01
CA VAL A 116 3.00 18.06 -17.04
C VAL A 116 2.17 19.19 -16.42
N SER A 117 1.86 20.22 -17.23
CA SER A 117 0.98 21.31 -16.83
C SER A 117 -0.41 20.78 -16.49
N GLY A 118 -0.92 21.21 -15.35
CA GLY A 118 -2.27 20.81 -14.91
C GLY A 118 -2.32 19.54 -14.06
N LYS A 119 -1.19 18.87 -13.77
CA LYS A 119 -1.17 17.64 -12.95
C LYS A 119 -1.77 17.83 -11.54
N ASP A 120 -1.83 19.05 -11.05
CA ASP A 120 -2.35 19.39 -9.72
C ASP A 120 -3.82 19.88 -9.76
N ARG A 121 -4.50 19.73 -10.92
CA ARG A 121 -5.93 20.06 -11.04
C ARG A 121 -6.79 19.05 -10.28
N ARG A 122 -8.03 19.46 -10.00
CA ARG A 122 -9.03 18.58 -9.41
C ARG A 122 -9.32 17.40 -10.35
N ASP A 123 -9.70 16.29 -9.74
CA ASP A 123 -10.17 15.09 -10.44
C ASP A 123 -9.05 14.39 -11.25
N ILE A 124 -7.81 14.55 -10.80
CA ILE A 124 -6.66 13.78 -11.25
C ILE A 124 -6.27 12.82 -10.13
N PHE A 125 -6.16 11.55 -10.47
CA PHE A 125 -5.97 10.46 -9.53
C PHE A 125 -4.79 9.61 -9.96
N VAL A 126 -4.19 8.93 -9.00
CA VAL A 126 -3.29 7.80 -9.23
C VAL A 126 -4.06 6.49 -9.02
N TYR A 127 -3.53 5.41 -9.55
CA TYR A 127 -4.12 4.07 -9.43
C TYR A 127 -3.13 3.17 -8.71
N ARG A 128 -3.20 3.13 -7.38
CA ARG A 128 -2.18 2.45 -6.57
C ARG A 128 -2.71 1.75 -5.33
N THR A 129 -3.63 2.38 -4.61
CA THR A 129 -4.16 1.89 -3.34
C THR A 129 -5.68 1.69 -3.42
N ILE A 130 -6.24 0.95 -2.46
CA ILE A 130 -7.70 0.80 -2.37
C ILE A 130 -8.36 2.16 -2.15
N GLU A 131 -7.74 3.04 -1.38
CA GLU A 131 -8.22 4.42 -1.15
C GLU A 131 -8.31 5.20 -2.47
N ASP A 132 -7.32 5.05 -3.36
CA ASP A 132 -7.40 5.64 -4.70
C ASP A 132 -8.63 5.13 -5.47
N LEU A 133 -8.88 3.82 -5.42
CA LEU A 133 -10.01 3.20 -6.12
C LEU A 133 -11.36 3.65 -5.56
N GLU A 134 -11.47 3.79 -4.24
CA GLU A 134 -12.67 4.30 -3.57
C GLU A 134 -12.98 5.72 -4.04
N VAL A 135 -11.97 6.60 -4.11
CA VAL A 135 -12.12 7.98 -4.59
C VAL A 135 -12.46 8.02 -6.07
N ILE A 136 -11.79 7.23 -6.91
CA ILE A 136 -12.07 7.10 -8.35
C ILE A 136 -13.51 6.64 -8.56
N THR A 137 -13.97 5.60 -7.86
CA THR A 137 -15.32 5.06 -7.95
C THR A 137 -16.37 6.12 -7.59
N ALA A 138 -16.18 6.81 -6.45
CA ALA A 138 -17.09 7.86 -6.00
C ALA A 138 -17.17 9.02 -7.00
N LYS A 139 -16.07 9.34 -7.68
CA LYS A 139 -16.03 10.39 -8.69
C LYS A 139 -16.65 9.94 -10.00
N ALA A 140 -16.39 8.72 -10.42
CA ALA A 140 -16.95 8.12 -11.63
C ALA A 140 -18.48 8.16 -11.66
N ALA A 141 -19.12 7.98 -10.51
CA ALA A 141 -20.60 8.05 -10.38
C ALA A 141 -21.21 9.39 -10.85
N ARG A 142 -20.40 10.44 -10.98
CA ARG A 142 -20.84 11.79 -11.40
C ARG A 142 -20.12 12.27 -12.65
N ALA A 143 -19.21 11.48 -13.20
CA ALA A 143 -18.46 11.78 -14.40
C ALA A 143 -19.12 11.13 -15.63
N LYS A 144 -18.80 11.61 -16.82
CA LYS A 144 -19.20 11.03 -18.09
C LYS A 144 -18.02 10.49 -18.87
N VAL A 145 -16.87 11.12 -18.69
CA VAL A 145 -15.64 10.82 -19.43
C VAL A 145 -14.51 10.54 -18.43
N GLY A 146 -13.73 9.51 -18.72
CA GLY A 146 -12.50 9.18 -18.03
C GLY A 146 -11.32 9.18 -18.99
N VAL A 147 -10.17 9.73 -18.56
CA VAL A 147 -8.95 9.74 -19.36
C VAL A 147 -7.84 9.06 -18.56
N VAL A 148 -7.19 8.09 -19.19
CA VAL A 148 -5.99 7.43 -18.64
C VAL A 148 -4.76 7.98 -19.35
N VAL A 149 -3.79 8.43 -18.58
CA VAL A 149 -2.49 8.86 -19.10
C VAL A 149 -1.48 7.76 -18.85
N GLY A 150 -1.01 7.14 -19.94
CA GLY A 150 -0.14 5.98 -19.97
C GLY A 150 -0.87 4.74 -20.50
N GLY A 151 -0.36 4.15 -21.59
CA GLY A 151 -0.92 2.99 -22.29
C GLY A 151 -0.22 1.66 -21.92
N GLY A 152 0.55 1.61 -20.85
CA GLY A 152 1.12 0.36 -20.34
C GLY A 152 0.06 -0.57 -19.75
N LEU A 153 0.43 -1.77 -19.30
CA LEU A 153 -0.50 -2.79 -18.78
C LEU A 153 -1.44 -2.23 -17.71
N LEU A 154 -0.90 -1.52 -16.73
CA LEU A 154 -1.71 -0.91 -15.67
C LEU A 154 -2.66 0.17 -16.22
N GLY A 155 -2.23 0.93 -17.22
CA GLY A 155 -3.09 1.91 -17.89
C GLY A 155 -4.26 1.26 -18.64
N LEU A 156 -4.04 0.13 -19.31
CA LEU A 156 -5.09 -0.65 -19.95
C LEU A 156 -6.07 -1.22 -18.93
N GLU A 157 -5.59 -1.70 -17.80
CA GLU A 157 -6.43 -2.17 -16.68
C GLU A 157 -7.27 -1.02 -16.10
N ALA A 158 -6.66 0.14 -15.87
CA ALA A 158 -7.37 1.34 -15.40
C ALA A 158 -8.44 1.80 -16.41
N ALA A 159 -8.13 1.78 -17.70
CA ALA A 159 -9.11 2.12 -18.74
C ALA A 159 -10.28 1.15 -18.76
N LYS A 160 -10.02 -0.15 -18.63
CA LYS A 160 -11.09 -1.16 -18.52
C LYS A 160 -11.94 -0.93 -17.27
N ALA A 161 -11.32 -0.59 -16.15
CA ALA A 161 -12.03 -0.25 -14.92
C ALA A 161 -12.97 0.95 -15.11
N LEU A 162 -12.50 2.02 -15.76
CA LEU A 162 -13.34 3.19 -16.05
C LEU A 162 -14.52 2.85 -16.98
N GLN A 163 -14.31 1.98 -17.98
CA GLN A 163 -15.40 1.46 -18.81
C GLN A 163 -16.43 0.66 -18.00
N ASN A 164 -15.97 -0.20 -17.08
CA ASN A 164 -16.85 -0.98 -16.21
C ASN A 164 -17.68 -0.06 -15.28
N LEU A 165 -17.15 1.11 -14.92
CA LEU A 165 -17.87 2.16 -14.19
C LEU A 165 -18.81 2.99 -15.08
N GLY A 166 -18.91 2.68 -16.38
CA GLY A 166 -19.84 3.33 -17.33
C GLY A 166 -19.34 4.63 -17.94
N LEU A 167 -18.04 4.94 -17.86
CA LEU A 167 -17.49 6.16 -18.46
C LEU A 167 -17.09 5.95 -19.92
N GLU A 168 -17.30 6.97 -20.74
CA GLU A 168 -16.59 7.11 -22.01
C GLU A 168 -15.08 7.25 -21.67
N THR A 169 -14.27 6.32 -22.19
CA THR A 169 -12.87 6.21 -21.72
C THR A 169 -11.88 6.45 -22.85
N HIS A 170 -10.93 7.32 -22.60
CA HIS A 170 -9.82 7.63 -23.50
C HIS A 170 -8.50 7.24 -22.87
N ILE A 171 -7.54 6.81 -23.70
CA ILE A 171 -6.15 6.55 -23.30
C ILE A 171 -5.27 7.52 -24.08
N VAL A 172 -4.37 8.18 -23.36
CA VAL A 172 -3.33 9.04 -23.94
C VAL A 172 -1.99 8.40 -23.66
N GLU A 173 -1.27 8.06 -24.71
CA GLU A 173 0.07 7.47 -24.65
C GLU A 173 1.04 8.32 -25.44
N PHE A 174 2.27 8.47 -24.95
CA PHE A 174 3.34 9.18 -25.63
C PHE A 174 4.02 8.29 -26.67
#